data_b33f9debf36143ec7921ec2c101827d8
#
_entry.id   b33f9debf36143ec7921ec2c101827d8
#
_cell.length_a   1.000
_cell.length_b   1.000
_cell.length_c   1.000
_cell.angle_alpha   90.00
_cell.angle_beta   90.00
_cell.angle_gamma   90.00
#
_symmetry.space_group_name_H-M   'P 1'
#
loop_
_entity.id
_entity.type
_entity.pdbx_description
1 polymer ?
#
loop_
_entity_poly.entity_id
_entity_poly.type
_entity_poly.pdbx_seq_one_letter_code
_entity_poly.pdbx_strand_id
1 'polypeptide(L)'
;MNDKLTAFLRTKPPTFAGSSNPLDVDDWLRVIQRKLEPSECQDRDKVLLAAHQLTGTALAWWENYYAAAEDASTITWKEFVKEFRRYHIHSATMKRKADEFREL
;
A
#
# COMPACT_ATOMS: atom_id res chain seq x y z
N MET A 1 2.92 -19.47 -1.07
CA MET A 1 2.21 -18.22 -0.72
C MET A 1 1.42 -18.32 0.59
N ASN A 2 0.65 -19.39 0.80
CA ASN A 2 -0.17 -19.55 2.01
C ASN A 2 0.64 -19.47 3.31
N ASP A 3 1.79 -20.15 3.36
CA ASP A 3 2.64 -20.13 4.55
C ASP A 3 3.20 -18.73 4.81
N LYS A 4 3.57 -18.01 3.76
CA LYS A 4 4.08 -16.65 3.86
C LYS A 4 2.98 -15.69 4.28
N LEU A 5 1.78 -15.86 3.75
CA LEU A 5 0.62 -15.06 4.15
C LEU A 5 0.30 -15.27 5.64
N THR A 6 0.26 -16.54 6.08
CA THR A 6 0.00 -16.86 7.48
C THR A 6 1.05 -16.24 8.40
N ALA A 7 2.34 -16.36 8.05
CA ALA A 7 3.41 -15.79 8.83
C ALA A 7 3.33 -14.26 8.88
N PHE A 8 3.02 -13.64 7.74
CA PHE A 8 2.85 -12.20 7.66
C PHE A 8 1.70 -11.71 8.54
N LEU A 9 0.54 -12.37 8.45
CA LEU A 9 -0.64 -11.98 9.22
C LEU A 9 -0.43 -12.15 10.74
N ARG A 10 0.41 -13.08 11.16
CA ARG A 10 0.76 -13.25 12.57
C ARG A 10 1.48 -12.04 13.14
N THR A 11 2.14 -11.25 12.30
CA THR A 11 2.80 -10.02 12.73
C THR A 11 1.83 -8.88 12.98
N LYS A 12 0.53 -9.10 12.71
CA LYS A 12 -0.54 -8.11 12.83
C LYS A 12 -0.24 -6.85 12.02
N PRO A 13 -0.01 -6.98 10.69
CA PRO A 13 0.32 -5.82 9.87
C PRO A 13 -0.86 -4.86 9.79
N PRO A 14 -0.60 -3.54 9.78
CA PRO A 14 -1.67 -2.56 9.70
C PRO A 14 -2.32 -2.56 8.33
N THR A 15 -3.60 -2.19 8.29
CA THR A 15 -4.31 -1.94 7.03
C THR A 15 -4.15 -0.48 6.61
N PHE A 16 -4.47 -0.20 5.35
CA PHE A 16 -4.43 1.17 4.83
C PHE A 16 -5.62 1.36 3.89
N ALA A 17 -6.43 2.38 4.17
CA ALA A 17 -7.62 2.70 3.39
C ALA A 17 -7.51 4.04 2.64
N GLY A 18 -6.42 4.74 2.86
CA GLY A 18 -6.23 6.12 2.42
C GLY A 18 -6.13 7.03 3.65
N SER A 19 -5.71 8.25 3.44
CA SER A 19 -5.54 9.21 4.53
C SER A 19 -5.61 10.63 3.98
N SER A 20 -5.93 11.58 4.85
CA SER A 20 -5.81 13.01 4.56
C SER A 20 -4.47 13.58 5.01
N ASN A 21 -3.61 12.74 5.61
CA ASN A 21 -2.27 13.14 6.05
C ASN A 21 -1.21 12.41 5.19
N PRO A 22 -0.44 13.14 4.35
CA PRO A 22 0.57 12.50 3.52
C PRO A 22 1.61 11.69 4.29
N LEU A 23 1.88 12.04 5.54
CA LEU A 23 2.84 11.32 6.38
C LEU A 23 2.40 9.90 6.68
N ASP A 24 1.09 9.66 6.73
CA ASP A 24 0.54 8.32 7.00
C ASP A 24 0.91 7.34 5.91
N VAL A 25 1.10 7.81 4.68
CA VAL A 25 1.47 6.96 3.54
C VAL A 25 2.84 6.33 3.78
N ASP A 26 3.83 7.15 4.09
CA ASP A 26 5.19 6.65 4.33
C ASP A 26 5.28 5.87 5.65
N ASP A 27 4.52 6.25 6.65
CA ASP A 27 4.47 5.52 7.91
C ASP A 27 3.96 4.09 7.71
N TRP A 28 2.88 3.94 6.94
CA TRP A 28 2.34 2.62 6.63
C TRP A 28 3.34 1.78 5.86
N LEU A 29 3.96 2.36 4.82
CA LEU A 29 4.96 1.66 4.00
C LEU A 29 6.13 1.17 4.86
N ARG A 30 6.61 2.00 5.78
CA ARG A 30 7.72 1.65 6.67
C ARG A 30 7.37 0.46 7.55
N VAL A 31 6.18 0.46 8.13
CA VAL A 31 5.74 -0.64 9.00
C VAL A 31 5.56 -1.92 8.20
N ILE A 32 4.92 -1.84 7.03
CA ILE A 32 4.71 -3.01 6.17
C ILE A 32 6.05 -3.60 5.74
N GLN A 33 7.00 -2.77 5.32
CA GLN A 33 8.30 -3.24 4.89
C GLN A 33 9.02 -3.99 6.01
N ARG A 34 8.96 -3.45 7.24
CA ARG A 34 9.54 -4.11 8.41
C ARG A 34 8.90 -5.49 8.66
N LYS A 35 7.59 -5.58 8.50
CA LYS A 35 6.88 -6.84 8.74
C LYS A 35 7.07 -7.86 7.61
N LEU A 36 7.48 -7.42 6.43
CA LEU A 36 7.80 -8.30 5.31
C LEU A 36 9.22 -8.90 5.41
N GLU A 37 10.15 -8.22 6.08
CA GLU A 37 11.54 -8.65 6.16
C GLU A 37 11.73 -10.09 6.66
N PRO A 38 11.08 -10.52 7.75
CA PRO A 38 11.30 -11.88 8.26
C PRO A 38 10.85 -12.98 7.32
N SER A 39 9.97 -12.69 6.38
CA SER A 39 9.45 -13.71 5.47
C SER A 39 10.40 -14.02 4.31
N GLU A 40 11.40 -13.17 4.09
CA GLU A 40 12.42 -13.35 3.03
C GLU A 40 11.80 -13.67 1.66
N CYS A 41 10.66 -13.07 1.34
CA CYS A 41 9.95 -13.36 0.11
C CYS A 41 10.46 -12.51 -1.06
N GLN A 42 10.19 -13.00 -2.29
CA GLN A 42 10.51 -12.29 -3.51
C GLN A 42 9.57 -11.10 -3.69
N ASP A 43 9.93 -10.18 -4.60
CA ASP A 43 9.16 -8.97 -4.88
C ASP A 43 7.69 -9.24 -5.14
N ARG A 44 7.38 -10.25 -5.96
CA ARG A 44 6.00 -10.62 -6.26
C ARG A 44 5.19 -10.89 -5.00
N ASP A 45 5.76 -11.67 -4.09
CA ASP A 45 5.09 -12.00 -2.84
C ASP A 45 4.98 -10.78 -1.92
N LYS A 46 6.02 -9.96 -1.86
CA LYS A 46 5.98 -8.72 -1.08
C LYS A 46 4.83 -7.82 -1.54
N VAL A 47 4.69 -7.63 -2.84
CA VAL A 47 3.65 -6.79 -3.42
C VAL A 47 2.27 -7.34 -3.07
N LEU A 48 2.06 -8.65 -3.24
CA LEU A 48 0.77 -9.26 -2.96
C LEU A 48 0.42 -9.24 -1.47
N LEU A 49 1.40 -9.47 -0.59
CA LEU A 49 1.16 -9.42 0.85
C LEU A 49 0.83 -8.00 1.31
N ALA A 50 1.55 -7.00 0.81
CA ALA A 50 1.25 -5.60 1.12
C ALA A 50 -0.14 -5.22 0.62
N ALA A 51 -0.47 -5.61 -0.62
CA ALA A 51 -1.78 -5.33 -1.22
C ALA A 51 -2.91 -5.96 -0.43
N HIS A 52 -2.67 -7.10 0.21
CA HIS A 52 -3.66 -7.78 1.05
C HIS A 52 -4.13 -6.89 2.20
N GLN A 53 -3.31 -5.94 2.62
CA GLN A 53 -3.63 -5.03 3.73
C GLN A 53 -4.31 -3.74 3.27
N LEU A 54 -4.61 -3.62 1.98
CA LEU A 54 -5.31 -2.44 1.46
C LEU A 54 -6.83 -2.63 1.55
N THR A 55 -7.51 -1.58 1.95
CA THR A 55 -8.97 -1.55 2.05
C THR A 55 -9.47 -0.23 1.46
N GLY A 56 -10.80 -0.10 1.31
CA GLY A 56 -11.41 1.16 0.87
C GLY A 56 -10.83 1.69 -0.43
N THR A 57 -10.54 2.98 -0.47
CA THR A 57 -10.05 3.64 -1.68
C THR A 57 -8.66 3.16 -2.09
N ALA A 58 -7.84 2.75 -1.13
CA ALA A 58 -6.52 2.20 -1.43
C ALA A 58 -6.63 0.85 -2.13
N LEU A 59 -7.58 0.02 -1.71
CA LEU A 59 -7.84 -1.25 -2.39
C LEU A 59 -8.33 -1.01 -3.81
N ALA A 60 -9.25 -0.05 -4.00
CA ALA A 60 -9.74 0.29 -5.34
C ALA A 60 -8.60 0.74 -6.26
N TRP A 61 -7.67 1.55 -5.73
CA TRP A 61 -6.48 1.94 -6.49
C TRP A 61 -5.66 0.71 -6.91
N TRP A 62 -5.44 -0.22 -5.98
CA TRP A 62 -4.65 -1.43 -6.26
C TRP A 62 -5.32 -2.28 -7.34
N GLU A 63 -6.63 -2.50 -7.23
CA GLU A 63 -7.36 -3.30 -8.21
C GLU A 63 -7.25 -2.71 -9.62
N ASN A 64 -7.35 -1.39 -9.74
CA ASN A 64 -7.20 -0.71 -11.04
C ASN A 64 -5.76 -0.79 -11.54
N TYR A 65 -4.79 -0.60 -10.68
CA TYR A 65 -3.37 -0.68 -11.04
C TYR A 65 -3.00 -2.08 -11.50
N TYR A 66 -3.44 -3.09 -10.78
CA TYR A 66 -3.20 -4.49 -11.09
C TYR A 66 -3.83 -4.86 -12.43
N ALA A 67 -5.06 -4.43 -12.68
CA ALA A 67 -5.78 -4.72 -13.92
C ALA A 67 -5.16 -4.03 -15.13
N ALA A 68 -4.57 -2.85 -14.94
CA ALA A 68 -3.96 -2.08 -16.03
C ALA A 68 -2.56 -2.56 -16.40
N ALA A 69 -1.91 -3.34 -15.55
CA ALA A 69 -0.56 -3.84 -15.80
C ALA A 69 -0.58 -4.93 -16.90
N GLU A 70 0.36 -4.86 -17.84
CA GLU A 70 0.46 -5.88 -18.88
C GLU A 70 0.71 -7.26 -18.30
N ASP A 71 1.60 -7.33 -17.31
CA ASP A 71 1.87 -8.56 -16.57
C ASP A 71 2.08 -8.18 -15.10
N ALA A 72 1.02 -8.34 -14.31
CA ALA A 72 1.03 -7.97 -12.91
C ALA A 72 2.08 -8.74 -12.10
N SER A 73 2.48 -9.93 -12.57
CA SER A 73 3.50 -10.72 -11.88
C SER A 73 4.89 -10.09 -11.93
N THR A 74 5.09 -9.11 -12.83
CA THR A 74 6.38 -8.43 -12.98
C THR A 74 6.47 -7.14 -12.17
N ILE A 75 5.42 -6.76 -11.44
CA ILE A 75 5.45 -5.57 -10.60
C ILE A 75 6.48 -5.79 -9.48
N THR A 76 7.52 -4.97 -9.46
CA THR A 76 8.55 -5.06 -8.43
C THR A 76 8.12 -4.31 -7.17
N TRP A 77 8.74 -4.62 -6.04
CA TRP A 77 8.49 -3.89 -4.80
C TRP A 77 8.79 -2.39 -4.97
N LYS A 78 9.87 -2.08 -5.66
CA LYS A 78 10.26 -0.69 -5.93
C LYS A 78 9.18 0.06 -6.72
N GLU A 79 8.64 -0.59 -7.77
CA GLU A 79 7.56 0.00 -8.57
C GLU A 79 6.29 0.19 -7.74
N PHE A 80 5.94 -0.81 -6.95
CA PHE A 80 4.77 -0.73 -6.08
C PHE A 80 4.89 0.46 -5.12
N VAL A 81 6.03 0.59 -4.45
CA VAL A 81 6.26 1.69 -3.50
C VAL A 81 6.17 3.03 -4.21
N LYS A 82 6.81 3.14 -5.39
CA LYS A 82 6.82 4.38 -6.17
C LYS A 82 5.40 4.81 -6.55
N GLU A 83 4.61 3.90 -7.12
CA GLU A 83 3.27 4.21 -7.60
C GLU A 83 2.29 4.40 -6.44
N PHE A 84 2.45 3.62 -5.37
CA PHE A 84 1.66 3.77 -4.14
C PHE A 84 1.85 5.17 -3.54
N ARG A 85 3.10 5.60 -3.40
CA ARG A 85 3.42 6.92 -2.87
C ARG A 85 2.89 8.03 -3.77
N ARG A 86 3.10 7.90 -5.06
CA ARG A 86 2.67 8.91 -6.02
C ARG A 86 1.17 9.16 -5.92
N TYR A 87 0.39 8.09 -5.92
CA TYR A 87 -1.07 8.22 -5.86
C TYR A 87 -1.56 8.69 -4.50
N HIS A 88 -1.12 8.02 -3.43
CA HIS A 88 -1.71 8.22 -2.10
C HIS A 88 -1.22 9.48 -1.42
N ILE A 89 0.00 9.93 -1.69
CA ILE A 89 0.48 11.21 -1.16
C ILE A 89 -0.27 12.35 -1.83
N HIS A 90 -0.45 12.27 -3.16
CA HIS A 90 -1.24 13.29 -3.87
C HIS A 90 -2.68 13.33 -3.37
N SER A 91 -3.31 12.16 -3.25
CA SER A 91 -4.69 12.06 -2.78
C SER A 91 -4.84 12.62 -1.36
N ALA A 92 -3.90 12.28 -0.47
CA ALA A 92 -3.91 12.79 0.91
C ALA A 92 -3.76 14.31 0.94
N THR A 93 -2.87 14.86 0.11
CA THR A 93 -2.65 16.29 0.02
C THR A 93 -3.92 17.01 -0.43
N MET A 94 -4.60 16.46 -1.43
CA MET A 94 -5.83 17.06 -1.95
C MET A 94 -6.97 16.99 -0.93
N LYS A 95 -7.10 15.89 -0.21
CA LYS A 95 -8.10 15.76 0.85
C LYS A 95 -7.85 16.76 1.97
N ARG A 96 -6.59 16.93 2.35
CA ARG A 96 -6.20 17.89 3.40
C ARG A 96 -6.54 19.32 2.99
N LYS A 97 -6.26 19.68 1.74
CA LYS A 97 -6.62 21.01 1.22
C LYS A 97 -8.13 21.22 1.21
N ALA A 98 -8.88 20.21 0.81
CA ALA A 98 -10.35 20.30 0.81
C ALA A 98 -10.89 20.50 2.23
N ASP A 99 -10.35 19.77 3.21
CA ASP A 99 -10.75 19.89 4.61
C ASP A 99 -10.41 21.29 5.15
N GLU A 100 -9.23 21.80 4.86
CA GLU A 100 -8.83 23.15 5.27
C GLU A 100 -9.75 24.22 4.66
N PHE A 101 -10.08 24.06 3.40
CA PHE A 101 -11.00 24.99 2.71
C PHE A 101 -12.38 24.98 3.35
N ARG A 102 -12.86 23.80 3.75
CA ARG A 102 -14.17 23.63 4.35
C ARG A 102 -14.30 24.32 5.71
N GLU A 103 -13.19 24.41 6.44
CA GLU A 103 -13.14 25.02 7.75
C GLU A 103 -13.14 26.55 7.70
N LEU A 104 -12.89 27.13 6.55
CA LEU A 104 -12.93 28.58 6.39
C LEU A 104 -14.35 29.08 6.27
#